data_f537464a4bb99b7bfb409830b4301a53
#
_entry.id   f537464a4bb99b7bfb409830b4301a53
#
_cell.length_a   1.000
_cell.length_b   1.000
_cell.length_c   1.000
_cell.angle_alpha   90.00
_cell.angle_beta   90.00
_cell.angle_gamma   90.00
#
_symmetry.space_group_name_H-M   'P 1'
#
loop_
_entity.id
_entity.type
_entity.pdbx_description
1 polymer ?
#
loop_
_entity_poly.entity_id
_entity_poly.type
_entity_poly.pdbx_seq_one_letter_code
_entity_poly.pdbx_strand_id
1 'polypeptide(L)'
;LLVSHTFVKVRLDFLGSANRLVRVQKLLQTQILPVEKSILWDFVSVPQNLNEIPPPDMAFEIVGDHPERAYAGLLLEYRVKIPLMGWTPWLTEIKYVEEGVSFVDEQRVGPYSLWIHRHSLLEVEGGTLMTDEIRYALPLGPLGKISHFLFVRRNLESIFRFRRQALEKIFSN
;
A
#
# COMPACT_ATOMS: atom_id res chain seq x y z
N LEU A 1 2.37 -15.69 10.49
CA LEU A 1 1.12 -14.96 10.23
C LEU A 1 0.79 -15.00 8.74
N LEU A 2 -0.44 -15.42 8.39
CA LEU A 2 -0.86 -15.73 7.03
C LEU A 2 -1.07 -14.45 6.20
N VAL A 3 -0.38 -14.33 5.08
CA VAL A 3 -0.78 -13.41 4.01
C VAL A 3 -2.02 -14.00 3.34
N SER A 4 -3.18 -13.38 3.56
CA SER A 4 -4.44 -13.82 2.96
C SER A 4 -4.76 -13.03 1.71
N HIS A 5 -5.06 -13.72 0.62
CA HIS A 5 -5.48 -13.13 -0.65
C HIS A 5 -6.94 -13.48 -0.92
N THR A 6 -7.77 -12.48 -0.96
CA THR A 6 -9.20 -12.63 -1.30
C THR A 6 -9.50 -11.92 -2.61
N PHE A 7 -10.14 -12.60 -3.54
CA PHE A 7 -10.63 -12.02 -4.79
C PHE A 7 -12.05 -11.49 -4.58
N VAL A 8 -12.25 -10.21 -4.82
CA VAL A 8 -13.59 -9.60 -4.84
C VAL A 8 -13.93 -9.24 -6.29
N LYS A 9 -15.02 -9.81 -6.83
CA LYS A 9 -15.56 -9.39 -8.11
C LYS A 9 -16.51 -8.22 -7.89
N VAL A 10 -16.15 -7.06 -8.40
CA VAL A 10 -17.04 -5.88 -8.42
C VAL A 10 -17.65 -5.76 -9.83
N ARG A 11 -18.97 -5.74 -9.92
CA ARG A 11 -19.70 -5.45 -11.16
C ARG A 11 -19.96 -3.95 -11.21
N LEU A 12 -19.36 -3.28 -12.18
CA LEU A 12 -19.67 -1.90 -12.50
C LEU A 12 -20.62 -1.91 -13.69
N ASP A 13 -21.89 -1.62 -13.46
CA ASP A 13 -22.89 -1.47 -14.52
C ASP A 13 -22.77 -0.03 -15.09
N PHE A 14 -21.99 0.13 -16.15
CA PHE A 14 -22.04 1.34 -16.97
C PHE A 14 -23.03 1.14 -18.10
N LEU A 15 -23.99 2.05 -18.22
CA LEU A 15 -24.92 2.12 -19.34
C LEU A 15 -24.15 2.16 -20.67
N GLY A 16 -24.22 1.08 -21.45
CA GLY A 16 -23.94 1.11 -22.87
C GLY A 16 -22.60 0.58 -23.36
N SER A 17 -21.94 -0.40 -22.72
CA SER A 17 -20.90 -1.19 -23.42
C SER A 17 -20.48 -2.41 -22.60
N ALA A 18 -20.34 -3.54 -23.28
CA ALA A 18 -19.86 -4.85 -22.85
C ALA A 18 -19.42 -5.00 -21.39
N ASN A 19 -20.06 -5.89 -20.66
CA ASN A 19 -19.78 -6.36 -19.28
C ASN A 19 -18.27 -6.45 -18.97
N ARG A 20 -17.62 -5.34 -18.62
CA ARG A 20 -16.24 -5.35 -18.10
C ARG A 20 -16.28 -5.58 -16.60
N LEU A 21 -16.05 -6.82 -16.20
CA LEU A 21 -15.77 -7.13 -14.79
C LEU A 21 -14.39 -6.58 -14.44
N VAL A 22 -14.32 -5.59 -13.56
CA VAL A 22 -13.07 -5.15 -12.93
C VAL A 22 -12.73 -6.19 -11.87
N ARG A 23 -11.57 -6.84 -12.00
CA ARG A 23 -11.05 -7.72 -10.97
C ARG A 23 -10.26 -6.90 -9.94
N VAL A 24 -10.87 -6.64 -8.81
CA VAL A 24 -10.17 -6.08 -7.64
C VAL A 24 -9.51 -7.23 -6.88
N GLN A 25 -8.20 -7.09 -6.66
CA GLN A 25 -7.39 -7.99 -5.85
C GLN A 25 -7.30 -7.44 -4.43
N LYS A 26 -7.12 -8.31 -3.46
CA LYS A 26 -6.87 -7.92 -2.06
C LYS A 26 -5.57 -8.57 -1.57
N LEU A 27 -4.69 -7.75 -1.01
CA LEU A 27 -3.57 -8.16 -0.18
C LEU A 27 -3.88 -7.74 1.25
N LEU A 28 -3.72 -8.64 2.20
CA LEU A 28 -3.86 -8.35 3.62
C LEU A 28 -2.62 -8.85 4.33
N GLN A 29 -1.97 -7.97 5.07
CA GLN A 29 -0.84 -8.31 5.93
C GLN A 29 -1.09 -7.78 7.34
N THR A 30 -0.77 -8.59 8.34
CA THR A 30 -0.84 -8.23 9.74
C THR A 30 0.46 -8.58 10.45
N GLN A 31 0.86 -7.76 11.41
CA GLN A 31 1.98 -8.04 12.31
C GLN A 31 1.74 -7.40 13.67
N ILE A 32 2.23 -8.03 14.72
CA ILE A 32 2.28 -7.44 16.06
C ILE A 32 3.70 -6.92 16.26
N LEU A 33 3.81 -5.64 16.60
CA LEU A 33 5.08 -4.98 16.92
C LEU A 33 5.10 -4.71 18.43
N PRO A 34 6.21 -5.00 19.15
CA PRO A 34 6.32 -4.82 20.58
C PRO A 34 6.56 -3.34 20.94
N VAL A 35 5.63 -2.47 20.55
CA VAL A 35 5.69 -1.03 20.69
C VAL A 35 4.31 -0.47 20.99
N GLU A 36 4.24 0.65 21.72
CA GLU A 36 3.00 1.37 21.98
C GLU A 36 2.41 1.92 20.68
N LYS A 37 1.07 1.93 20.62
CA LYS A 37 0.33 2.37 19.44
C LYS A 37 0.62 3.83 19.05
N SER A 38 0.80 4.69 20.01
CA SER A 38 1.18 6.10 19.81
C SER A 38 2.52 6.25 19.09
N ILE A 39 3.54 5.50 19.52
CA ILE A 39 4.87 5.52 18.92
C ILE A 39 4.82 4.99 17.48
N LEU A 40 4.12 3.89 17.27
CA LEU A 40 3.95 3.33 15.92
C LEU A 40 3.17 4.28 15.01
N TRP A 41 2.12 4.94 15.53
CA TRP A 41 1.37 5.95 14.80
C TRP A 41 2.25 7.13 14.38
N ASP A 42 3.03 7.67 15.30
CA ASP A 42 3.96 8.76 15.03
C ASP A 42 4.97 8.39 13.94
N PHE A 43 5.38 7.13 13.88
CA PHE A 43 6.28 6.66 12.82
C PHE A 43 5.56 6.53 11.46
N VAL A 44 4.42 5.84 11.40
CA VAL A 44 3.76 5.53 10.11
C VAL A 44 3.01 6.71 9.51
N SER A 45 2.66 7.73 10.30
CA SER A 45 2.00 8.95 9.84
C SER A 45 2.96 10.00 9.26
N VAL A 46 4.28 9.79 9.38
CA VAL A 46 5.32 10.68 8.83
C VAL A 46 5.71 10.20 7.43
N PRO A 47 5.45 10.99 6.35
CA PRO A 47 5.76 10.57 4.99
C PRO A 47 7.22 10.22 4.74
N GLN A 48 8.17 10.90 5.38
CA GLN A 48 9.60 10.67 5.25
C GLN A 48 10.02 9.26 5.69
N ASN A 49 9.35 8.70 6.71
CA ASN A 49 9.64 7.35 7.21
C ASN A 49 9.27 6.26 6.19
N LEU A 50 8.45 6.60 5.18
CA LEU A 50 8.17 5.70 4.05
C LEU A 50 9.42 5.35 3.24
N ASN A 51 10.49 6.14 3.32
CA ASN A 51 11.78 5.84 2.67
C ASN A 51 12.57 4.73 3.38
N GLU A 52 12.27 4.46 4.65
CA GLU A 52 13.02 3.48 5.47
C GLU A 52 12.51 2.05 5.35
N ILE A 53 11.30 1.90 4.80
CA ILE A 53 10.58 0.62 4.76
C ILE A 53 10.46 -0.07 3.40
N PRO A 54 10.79 0.52 2.24
CA PRO A 54 10.87 -0.20 0.97
C PRO A 54 12.16 -1.01 0.82
N PRO A 55 12.15 -2.09 0.00
CA PRO A 55 13.38 -2.80 -0.35
C PRO A 55 14.41 -1.87 -1.03
N PRO A 56 15.72 -2.04 -0.78
CA PRO A 56 16.76 -1.19 -1.36
C PRO A 56 16.84 -1.25 -2.90
N ASP A 57 16.41 -2.35 -3.49
CA ASP A 57 16.34 -2.58 -4.93
C ASP A 57 15.07 -1.97 -5.57
N MET A 58 14.08 -1.64 -4.74
CA MET A 58 12.94 -0.82 -5.12
C MET A 58 13.29 0.64 -4.88
N ALA A 59 13.94 1.28 -5.85
CA ALA A 59 14.21 2.70 -5.74
C ALA A 59 12.87 3.45 -5.63
N PHE A 60 12.68 4.10 -4.50
CA PHE A 60 11.51 4.88 -4.15
C PHE A 60 12.01 6.26 -3.72
N GLU A 61 11.56 7.29 -4.41
CA GLU A 61 11.95 8.65 -4.13
C GLU A 61 10.71 9.50 -3.93
N ILE A 62 10.63 10.20 -2.80
CA ILE A 62 9.62 11.22 -2.59
C ILE A 62 10.06 12.49 -3.32
N VAL A 63 9.17 13.13 -4.05
CA VAL A 63 9.43 14.33 -4.86
C VAL A 63 8.85 15.56 -4.17
N GLY A 64 9.66 16.61 -4.00
CA GLY A 64 9.23 17.89 -3.42
C GLY A 64 9.22 17.94 -1.90
N ASP A 65 8.67 19.05 -1.39
CA ASP A 65 8.52 19.26 0.06
C ASP A 65 7.28 18.51 0.58
N HIS A 66 7.39 17.95 1.78
CA HIS A 66 6.30 17.24 2.41
C HIS A 66 6.06 17.78 3.81
N PRO A 67 4.79 17.73 4.28
CA PRO A 67 4.49 18.06 5.67
C PRO A 67 5.11 17.03 6.62
N GLU A 68 5.29 17.42 7.87
CA GLU A 68 5.80 16.54 8.93
C GLU A 68 4.86 15.35 9.19
N ARG A 69 3.54 15.52 8.98
CA ARG A 69 2.53 14.47 9.20
C ARG A 69 1.52 14.40 8.06
N ALA A 70 1.03 13.20 7.80
CA ALA A 70 -0.05 12.95 6.87
C ALA A 70 -1.38 13.52 7.39
N TYR A 71 -2.15 14.14 6.51
CA TYR A 71 -3.51 14.64 6.76
C TYR A 71 -4.42 14.33 5.58
N ALA A 72 -5.73 14.30 5.81
CA ALA A 72 -6.70 14.03 4.76
C ALA A 72 -6.68 15.13 3.68
N GLY A 73 -6.56 14.72 2.42
CA GLY A 73 -6.40 15.59 1.26
C GLY A 73 -4.94 15.88 0.86
N LEU A 74 -3.97 15.41 1.64
CA LEU A 74 -2.55 15.53 1.28
C LEU A 74 -2.25 14.77 -0.01
N LEU A 75 -1.58 15.42 -0.95
CA LEU A 75 -1.02 14.82 -2.15
C LEU A 75 0.48 14.60 -1.95
N LEU A 76 0.93 13.36 -2.18
CA LEU A 76 2.32 12.96 -2.11
C LEU A 76 2.75 12.41 -3.46
N GLU A 77 3.80 13.01 -4.02
CA GLU A 77 4.38 12.56 -5.28
C GLU A 77 5.62 11.72 -5.03
N TYR A 78 5.67 10.58 -5.71
CA TYR A 78 6.78 9.64 -5.67
C TYR A 78 7.26 9.30 -7.06
N ARG A 79 8.51 8.85 -7.14
CA ARG A 79 9.05 8.10 -8.28
C ARG A 79 9.40 6.71 -7.81
N VAL A 80 8.83 5.71 -8.49
CA VAL A 80 9.03 4.29 -8.13
C VAL A 80 9.67 3.57 -9.30
N LYS A 81 10.74 2.83 -9.05
CA LYS A 81 11.35 1.99 -10.07
C LYS A 81 10.65 0.65 -10.14
N ILE A 82 9.89 0.45 -11.20
CA ILE A 82 9.16 -0.80 -11.43
C ILE A 82 9.95 -1.67 -12.40
N PRO A 83 10.17 -2.97 -12.10
CA PRO A 83 10.81 -3.88 -13.03
C PRO A 83 10.11 -3.86 -14.39
N LEU A 84 10.89 -3.81 -15.49
CA LEU A 84 10.45 -3.73 -16.88
C LEU A 84 9.81 -2.40 -17.32
N MET A 85 9.35 -1.54 -16.40
CA MET A 85 8.76 -0.24 -16.71
C MET A 85 9.72 0.93 -16.43
N GLY A 86 10.77 0.71 -15.63
CA GLY A 86 11.69 1.77 -15.22
C GLY A 86 11.09 2.72 -14.18
N TRP A 87 11.56 3.96 -14.16
CA TRP A 87 11.04 5.00 -13.27
C TRP A 87 9.62 5.41 -13.67
N THR A 88 8.69 5.23 -12.76
CA THR A 88 7.26 5.46 -12.94
C THR A 88 6.79 6.51 -11.94
N PRO A 89 6.09 7.57 -12.38
CA PRO A 89 5.49 8.52 -11.46
C PRO A 89 4.37 7.87 -10.66
N TRP A 90 4.25 8.26 -9.39
CA TRP A 90 3.20 7.81 -8.50
C TRP A 90 2.70 8.98 -7.65
N LEU A 91 1.46 9.38 -7.85
CA LEU A 91 0.79 10.39 -7.04
C LEU A 91 -0.23 9.71 -6.13
N THR A 92 -0.06 9.89 -4.84
CA THR A 92 -0.97 9.38 -3.80
C THR A 92 -1.75 10.53 -3.17
N GLU A 93 -3.03 10.31 -2.90
CA GLU A 93 -3.84 11.16 -2.02
C GLU A 93 -4.13 10.42 -0.72
N ILE A 94 -3.85 11.05 0.41
CA ILE A 94 -4.32 10.58 1.71
C ILE A 94 -5.81 10.92 1.82
N LYS A 95 -6.68 9.93 1.68
CA LYS A 95 -8.15 10.12 1.62
C LYS A 95 -8.81 10.28 2.96
N TYR A 96 -8.26 9.63 3.96
CA TYR A 96 -8.87 9.54 5.27
C TYR A 96 -7.78 9.38 6.32
N VAL A 97 -7.94 10.06 7.43
CA VAL A 97 -7.10 9.91 8.62
C VAL A 97 -8.00 9.88 9.85
N GLU A 98 -7.89 8.85 10.65
CA GLU A 98 -8.41 8.73 12.01
C GLU A 98 -7.20 8.60 12.93
N GLU A 99 -6.92 9.70 13.63
CA GLU A 99 -5.69 9.88 14.41
C GLU A 99 -5.47 8.74 15.41
N GLY A 100 -4.28 8.15 15.39
CA GLY A 100 -3.93 7.02 16.24
C GLY A 100 -4.62 5.68 15.88
N VAL A 101 -5.46 5.62 14.85
CA VAL A 101 -6.26 4.45 14.52
C VAL A 101 -6.01 3.95 13.10
N SER A 102 -6.22 4.81 12.10
CA SER A 102 -6.08 4.38 10.70
C SER A 102 -5.92 5.55 9.73
N PHE A 103 -5.28 5.28 8.58
CA PHE A 103 -5.35 6.16 7.43
C PHE A 103 -5.48 5.35 6.14
N VAL A 104 -5.97 6.02 5.10
CA VAL A 104 -6.16 5.43 3.77
C VAL A 104 -5.46 6.30 2.74
N ASP A 105 -4.62 5.68 1.92
CA ASP A 105 -4.03 6.29 0.74
C ASP A 105 -4.59 5.69 -0.55
N GLU A 106 -4.78 6.55 -1.55
CA GLU A 106 -5.24 6.17 -2.88
C GLU A 106 -4.29 6.68 -3.96
N GLN A 107 -3.92 5.82 -4.88
CA GLN A 107 -3.18 6.26 -6.07
C GLN A 107 -4.09 7.11 -6.97
N ARG A 108 -3.64 8.33 -7.29
CA ARG A 108 -4.28 9.22 -8.27
C ARG A 108 -3.64 9.10 -9.64
N VAL A 109 -2.32 8.98 -9.68
CA VAL A 109 -1.55 8.70 -10.89
C VAL A 109 -0.58 7.57 -10.59
N GLY A 110 -0.46 6.59 -11.49
CA GLY A 110 0.46 5.48 -11.30
C GLY A 110 0.07 4.25 -12.14
N PRO A 111 0.72 3.12 -11.92
CA PRO A 111 0.62 1.94 -12.78
C PRO A 111 -0.65 1.11 -12.59
N TYR A 112 -1.41 1.35 -11.53
CA TYR A 112 -2.64 0.59 -11.25
C TYR A 112 -3.88 1.35 -11.76
N SER A 113 -4.91 0.63 -12.16
CA SER A 113 -6.23 1.23 -12.45
C SER A 113 -7.06 1.47 -11.18
N LEU A 114 -6.70 0.80 -10.11
CA LEU A 114 -7.19 1.02 -8.75
C LEU A 114 -6.09 0.66 -7.78
N TRP A 115 -5.85 1.53 -6.80
CA TRP A 115 -5.03 1.27 -5.64
C TRP A 115 -5.60 2.00 -4.44
N ILE A 116 -5.99 1.26 -3.43
CA ILE A 116 -6.47 1.74 -2.15
C ILE A 116 -5.72 0.96 -1.08
N HIS A 117 -5.00 1.67 -0.24
CA HIS A 117 -4.22 1.08 0.84
C HIS A 117 -4.69 1.64 2.18
N ARG A 118 -5.20 0.77 3.03
CA ARG A 118 -5.60 1.11 4.38
C ARG A 118 -4.58 0.59 5.37
N HIS A 119 -4.10 1.48 6.21
CA HIS A 119 -3.27 1.19 7.38
C HIS A 119 -4.15 1.29 8.62
N SER A 120 -4.08 0.32 9.51
CA SER A 120 -4.81 0.37 10.79
C SER A 120 -3.99 -0.20 11.92
N LEU A 121 -4.12 0.41 13.10
CA LEU A 121 -3.42 0.08 14.32
C LEU A 121 -4.43 -0.27 15.41
N LEU A 122 -4.20 -1.39 16.09
CA LEU A 122 -5.00 -1.84 17.22
C LEU A 122 -4.07 -2.24 18.36
N GLU A 123 -4.34 -1.73 19.54
CA GLU A 123 -3.65 -2.13 20.75
C GLU A 123 -4.03 -3.56 21.14
N VAL A 124 -3.04 -4.40 21.37
CA VAL A 124 -3.22 -5.82 21.70
C VAL A 124 -2.22 -6.23 22.79
N GLU A 125 -2.43 -7.40 23.38
CA GLU A 125 -1.45 -7.98 24.28
C GLU A 125 -0.09 -8.19 23.54
N GLY A 126 0.98 -7.67 24.13
CA GLY A 126 2.33 -7.74 23.56
C GLY A 126 2.68 -6.59 22.59
N GLY A 127 1.84 -5.55 22.46
CA GLY A 127 2.16 -4.35 21.68
C GLY A 127 1.03 -3.87 20.76
N THR A 128 1.35 -3.54 19.51
CA THR A 128 0.40 -3.01 18.54
C THR A 128 0.26 -3.93 17.34
N LEU A 129 -0.97 -4.35 17.04
CA LEU A 129 -1.32 -5.02 15.79
C LEU A 129 -1.44 -3.97 14.69
N MET A 130 -0.52 -4.03 13.73
CA MET A 130 -0.60 -3.27 12.48
C MET A 130 -1.22 -4.13 11.39
N THR A 131 -2.16 -3.55 10.65
CA THR A 131 -2.82 -4.19 9.51
C THR A 131 -2.69 -3.31 8.27
N ASP A 132 -2.12 -3.88 7.21
CA ASP A 132 -2.10 -3.30 5.86
C ASP A 132 -3.12 -4.04 4.99
N GLU A 133 -4.16 -3.35 4.53
CA GLU A 133 -5.13 -3.86 3.58
C GLU A 133 -5.02 -3.11 2.25
N ILE A 134 -4.56 -3.79 1.20
CA ILE A 134 -4.44 -3.21 -0.12
C ILE A 134 -5.50 -3.81 -1.04
N ARG A 135 -6.24 -2.94 -1.73
CA ARG A 135 -7.14 -3.30 -2.83
C ARG A 135 -6.60 -2.69 -4.11
N TYR A 136 -6.33 -3.52 -5.10
CA TYR A 136 -5.75 -3.05 -6.35
C TYR A 136 -6.35 -3.72 -7.57
N ALA A 137 -6.30 -3.02 -8.71
CA ALA A 137 -6.64 -3.56 -10.01
C ALA A 137 -5.61 -3.11 -11.05
N LEU A 138 -5.36 -3.96 -12.04
CA LEU A 138 -4.42 -3.68 -13.13
C LEU A 138 -5.15 -3.11 -14.35
N PRO A 139 -4.54 -2.19 -15.10
CA PRO A 139 -5.19 -1.51 -16.23
C PRO A 139 -5.41 -2.40 -17.46
N LEU A 140 -4.76 -3.56 -17.53
CA LEU A 140 -4.72 -4.38 -18.73
C LEU A 140 -5.91 -5.34 -18.85
N GLY A 141 -6.48 -5.42 -20.07
CA GLY A 141 -7.53 -6.35 -20.47
C GLY A 141 -7.13 -7.86 -20.38
N PRO A 142 -7.90 -8.79 -20.98
CA PRO A 142 -7.78 -10.23 -20.72
C PRO A 142 -6.41 -10.87 -21.03
N LEU A 143 -5.69 -10.39 -22.04
CA LEU A 143 -4.46 -11.00 -22.55
C LEU A 143 -3.19 -10.67 -21.74
N GLY A 144 -3.18 -9.54 -21.01
CA GLY A 144 -2.08 -9.19 -20.11
C GLY A 144 -2.19 -9.77 -18.71
N LYS A 145 -3.28 -10.48 -18.41
CA LYS A 145 -3.71 -10.79 -17.04
C LYS A 145 -2.91 -11.91 -16.34
N ILE A 146 -2.43 -12.91 -17.05
CA ILE A 146 -1.89 -14.11 -16.37
C ILE A 146 -0.44 -13.93 -15.97
N SER A 147 0.42 -13.50 -16.87
CA SER A 147 1.85 -13.30 -16.55
C SER A 147 2.09 -12.05 -15.68
N HIS A 148 1.36 -10.96 -15.98
CA HIS A 148 1.45 -9.71 -15.22
C HIS A 148 0.90 -9.86 -13.79
N PHE A 149 -0.20 -10.59 -13.63
CA PHE A 149 -0.80 -10.83 -12.33
C PHE A 149 0.13 -11.62 -11.39
N LEU A 150 0.73 -12.70 -11.88
CA LEU A 150 1.66 -13.50 -11.07
C LEU A 150 2.92 -12.71 -10.70
N PHE A 151 3.43 -11.90 -11.63
CA PHE A 151 4.59 -11.06 -11.39
C PHE A 151 4.28 -9.94 -10.39
N VAL A 152 3.20 -9.16 -10.61
CA VAL A 152 2.80 -8.06 -9.72
C VAL A 152 2.50 -8.57 -8.31
N ARG A 153 1.78 -9.69 -8.20
CA ARG A 153 1.45 -10.28 -6.90
C ARG A 153 2.72 -10.67 -6.12
N ARG A 154 3.64 -11.39 -6.77
CA ARG A 154 4.91 -11.80 -6.14
C ARG A 154 5.74 -10.59 -5.71
N ASN A 155 5.77 -9.56 -6.55
CA ASN A 155 6.48 -8.33 -6.26
C ASN A 155 5.88 -7.62 -5.04
N LEU A 156 4.56 -7.47 -4.99
CA LEU A 156 3.87 -6.90 -3.83
C LEU A 156 4.11 -7.73 -2.55
N GLU A 157 4.00 -9.05 -2.62
CA GLU A 157 4.29 -9.94 -1.49
C GLU A 157 5.74 -9.78 -1.00
N SER A 158 6.69 -9.58 -1.91
CA SER A 158 8.09 -9.33 -1.57
C SER A 158 8.28 -7.98 -0.88
N ILE A 159 7.66 -6.92 -1.41
CA ILE A 159 7.70 -5.57 -0.85
C ILE A 159 7.14 -5.57 0.58
N PHE A 160 5.96 -6.15 0.78
CA PHE A 160 5.32 -6.17 2.09
C PHE A 160 6.03 -7.10 3.09
N ARG A 161 6.68 -8.15 2.62
CA ARG A 161 7.55 -9.00 3.45
C ARG A 161 8.76 -8.21 3.95
N PHE A 162 9.41 -7.45 3.05
CA PHE A 162 10.54 -6.60 3.42
C PHE A 162 10.12 -5.50 4.40
N ARG A 163 9.00 -4.80 4.09
CA ARG A 163 8.41 -3.79 4.99
C ARG A 163 8.19 -4.34 6.39
N ARG A 164 7.63 -5.54 6.50
CA ARG A 164 7.43 -6.22 7.77
C ARG A 164 8.75 -6.41 8.52
N GLN A 165 9.79 -6.92 7.84
CA GLN A 165 11.12 -7.14 8.45
C GLN A 165 11.78 -5.82 8.87
N ALA A 166 11.63 -4.75 8.07
CA ALA A 166 12.14 -3.44 8.40
C ALA A 166 11.49 -2.89 9.67
N LEU A 167 10.17 -2.95 9.77
CA LEU A 167 9.43 -2.53 10.97
C LEU A 167 9.78 -3.38 12.20
N GLU A 168 9.88 -4.71 12.04
CA GLU A 168 10.36 -5.59 13.11
C GLU A 168 11.75 -5.15 13.60
N LYS A 169 12.68 -4.85 12.70
CA LYS A 169 14.03 -4.38 13.06
C LYS A 169 14.02 -3.02 13.78
N ILE A 170 13.16 -2.09 13.36
CA ILE A 170 13.05 -0.77 13.97
C ILE A 170 12.47 -0.85 15.38
N PHE A 171 11.47 -1.70 15.62
CA PHE A 171 10.71 -1.75 16.86
C PHE A 171 10.99 -2.96 17.78
N SER A 172 11.95 -3.84 17.43
CA SER A 172 12.32 -5.00 18.27
C SER A 172 13.58 -4.78 19.11
N ASN A 173 14.13 -3.55 19.13
CA ASN A 173 15.31 -3.20 19.94
C ASN A 173 14.91 -2.54 21.25
#